data_f3ba263a593bccc0f6cc429ee8c97d42
#
_entry.id   f3ba263a593bccc0f6cc429ee8c97d42
#
_cell.length_a   1.000
_cell.length_b   1.000
_cell.length_c   1.000
_cell.angle_alpha   90.00
_cell.angle_beta   90.00
_cell.angle_gamma   90.00
#
_symmetry.space_group_name_H-M   'P 1'
#
loop_
_entity.id
_entity.type
_entity.pdbx_description
1 polymer ?
#
loop_
_entity_poly.entity_id
_entity_poly.type
_entity_poly.pdbx_seq_one_letter_code
_entity_poly.pdbx_strand_id
1 'polypeptide(L)'
;MPEYRYWFNRSFDGWFVGAHALGGQYNVGGVKFPFGLLKGLRNHRYEGWYAGGGITAGKQWNLSKHWNFEASLGLGYVHTSYDKFECGMCGEKLKTAHKNYVGPTKVALSLIYLIPGKAEEKRENDVPQIIETIQQPKQNVLKPVLQLQAVVAEAPKIRHLDKRAYIDFPVNRIELRADYRRNPAQLDSIITTIKALKADKNLQVMAINIHGFASPEGTYQHNDYLAKNRARTLAEYVRKMVQLPDSIFTISSTAEDWDGLCEHIQQSDLEKKQQILAIAQDETLTPDARNAKMKKLYPAQYRTLLTLCYPALRHSDYHITYKIKPFDVEEAKQIMKTKPQLLSLNELFMVAQTYKVGSREFNEVMELAVRMYPEDETANLNAAIIRLNNGDAEAAKPYLDRAGDSKEADAARKAYQVLTIQ
;
A
#
# COMPACT_ATOMS: atom_id res chain seq x y z
N MET A 1 6.88 12.26 5.40
CA MET A 1 7.25 13.58 5.96
C MET A 1 7.47 14.53 4.79
N PRO A 2 6.49 15.34 4.39
CA PRO A 2 6.65 16.39 3.38
C PRO A 2 7.52 17.51 3.92
N GLU A 3 8.33 18.10 3.05
CA GLU A 3 9.22 19.20 3.38
C GLU A 3 9.26 20.20 2.22
N TYR A 4 9.07 21.47 2.53
CA TYR A 4 9.27 22.57 1.60
C TYR A 4 10.62 23.21 1.89
N ARG A 5 11.47 23.43 0.85
CA ARG A 5 12.84 23.92 0.99
C ARG A 5 13.06 25.20 0.21
N TYR A 6 13.78 26.11 0.81
CA TYR A 6 14.32 27.29 0.17
C TYR A 6 15.85 27.19 0.11
N TRP A 7 16.41 27.31 -1.07
CA TRP A 7 17.82 27.24 -1.35
C TRP A 7 18.40 28.63 -1.49
N PHE A 8 19.52 28.89 -0.81
CA PHE A 8 20.14 30.24 -0.86
C PHE A 8 20.92 30.51 -2.17
N ASN A 9 21.35 29.47 -2.89
CA ASN A 9 22.05 29.58 -4.16
C ASN A 9 21.20 28.96 -5.29
N ARG A 10 21.59 27.79 -5.78
CA ARG A 10 20.83 27.01 -6.77
C ARG A 10 20.09 25.87 -6.09
N SER A 11 18.97 25.48 -6.67
CA SER A 11 18.27 24.28 -6.21
C SER A 11 19.21 23.08 -6.23
N PHE A 12 19.25 22.34 -5.13
CA PHE A 12 20.10 21.17 -4.92
C PHE A 12 21.62 21.47 -4.81
N ASP A 13 22.00 22.69 -4.48
CA ASP A 13 23.39 23.06 -4.21
C ASP A 13 23.52 24.09 -3.08
N GLY A 14 24.43 23.82 -2.14
CA GLY A 14 24.76 24.70 -1.03
C GLY A 14 23.79 24.60 0.17
N TRP A 15 23.60 25.70 0.85
CA TRP A 15 22.75 25.78 2.06
C TRP A 15 21.29 25.91 1.71
N PHE A 16 20.44 25.26 2.53
CA PHE A 16 19.00 25.43 2.45
C PHE A 16 18.38 25.52 3.86
N VAL A 17 17.20 26.11 3.90
CA VAL A 17 16.28 26.03 5.03
C VAL A 17 14.97 25.45 4.55
N GLY A 18 14.25 24.77 5.42
CA GLY A 18 12.96 24.17 5.06
C GLY A 18 12.00 24.16 6.22
N ALA A 19 10.74 23.95 5.88
CA ALA A 19 9.69 23.62 6.85
C ALA A 19 9.18 22.21 6.53
N HIS A 20 9.06 21.38 7.56
CA HIS A 20 8.58 20.01 7.41
C HIS A 20 7.40 19.73 8.32
N ALA A 21 6.51 18.87 7.84
CA ALA A 21 5.42 18.29 8.62
C ALA A 21 5.65 16.80 8.80
N LEU A 22 5.29 16.28 9.96
CA LEU A 22 5.40 14.86 10.26
C LEU A 22 4.13 14.38 10.95
N GLY A 23 3.76 13.13 10.68
CA GLY A 23 2.59 12.52 11.28
C GLY A 23 2.55 11.04 10.93
N GLY A 24 1.93 10.27 11.79
CA GLY A 24 1.79 8.84 11.61
C GLY A 24 1.18 8.16 12.81
N GLN A 25 0.94 6.88 12.64
CA GLN A 25 0.54 5.97 13.72
C GLN A 25 1.70 5.05 14.04
N TYR A 26 1.77 4.62 15.29
CA TYR A 26 2.79 3.68 15.72
C TYR A 26 2.21 2.67 16.69
N ASN A 27 2.77 1.48 16.65
CA ASN A 27 2.53 0.42 17.60
C ASN A 27 3.88 -0.25 17.87
N VAL A 28 4.49 0.08 19.01
CA VAL A 28 5.84 -0.32 19.34
C VAL A 28 5.95 -0.82 20.77
N GLY A 29 6.58 -1.97 20.97
CA GLY A 29 6.84 -2.57 22.28
C GLY A 29 7.83 -3.70 22.19
N GLY A 30 8.35 -4.16 23.30
CA GLY A 30 9.29 -5.28 23.35
C GLY A 30 10.71 -4.99 22.80
N VAL A 31 11.02 -3.73 22.46
CA VAL A 31 12.28 -3.35 21.81
C VAL A 31 13.33 -2.98 22.85
N LYS A 32 14.53 -3.57 22.72
CA LYS A 32 15.71 -3.22 23.52
C LYS A 32 16.59 -2.26 22.71
N PHE A 33 16.68 -1.01 23.16
CA PHE A 33 17.62 -0.06 22.58
C PHE A 33 18.99 -0.14 23.26
N PRO A 34 20.10 -0.03 22.50
CA PRO A 34 21.44 0.05 23.07
C PRO A 34 21.56 1.28 23.99
N PHE A 35 22.53 1.24 24.93
CA PHE A 35 22.79 2.30 25.92
C PHE A 35 21.61 2.63 26.85
N GLY A 36 20.63 1.75 26.98
CA GLY A 36 19.48 1.95 27.91
C GLY A 36 18.53 3.09 27.51
N LEU A 37 18.57 3.53 26.27
CA LEU A 37 17.62 4.48 25.72
C LEU A 37 16.21 3.85 25.66
N LEU A 38 15.17 4.63 25.99
CA LEU A 38 13.76 4.20 25.91
C LEU A 38 13.42 2.93 26.71
N LYS A 39 13.91 2.84 27.95
CA LYS A 39 13.67 1.68 28.85
C LYS A 39 12.21 1.25 28.96
N GLY A 40 11.27 2.18 28.79
CA GLY A 40 9.82 1.89 28.81
C GLY A 40 9.35 0.96 27.72
N LEU A 41 9.98 0.97 26.54
CA LEU A 41 9.61 0.12 25.40
C LEU A 41 9.96 -1.36 25.59
N ARG A 42 10.82 -1.67 26.55
CA ARG A 42 11.19 -3.06 26.85
C ARG A 42 10.05 -3.84 27.51
N ASN A 43 9.32 -3.16 28.40
CA ASN A 43 8.33 -3.82 29.28
C ASN A 43 6.88 -3.40 28.97
N HIS A 44 6.67 -2.47 28.05
CA HIS A 44 5.36 -1.96 27.68
C HIS A 44 5.27 -1.74 26.19
N ARG A 45 4.05 -1.90 25.67
CA ARG A 45 3.69 -1.57 24.31
C ARG A 45 2.99 -0.22 24.29
N TYR A 46 3.33 0.59 23.32
CA TYR A 46 2.72 1.91 23.09
C TYR A 46 2.10 1.93 21.71
N GLU A 47 0.84 2.24 21.64
CA GLU A 47 0.08 2.37 20.41
C GLU A 47 -0.54 3.75 20.37
N GLY A 48 -0.35 4.49 19.28
CA GLY A 48 -0.86 5.83 19.20
C GLY A 48 -0.57 6.50 17.87
N TRP A 49 -0.85 7.79 17.85
CA TRP A 49 -0.54 8.65 16.72
C TRP A 49 0.31 9.83 17.15
N TYR A 50 1.01 10.39 16.20
CA TYR A 50 1.76 11.62 16.39
C TYR A 50 1.54 12.56 15.21
N ALA A 51 1.55 13.87 15.48
CA ALA A 51 1.55 14.91 14.47
C ALA A 51 2.43 16.07 14.94
N GLY A 52 3.08 16.71 14.00
CA GLY A 52 3.98 17.80 14.33
C GLY A 52 4.57 18.47 13.11
N GLY A 53 5.48 19.38 13.36
CA GLY A 53 6.23 20.05 12.31
C GLY A 53 7.43 20.77 12.87
N GLY A 54 8.28 21.25 11.99
CA GLY A 54 9.49 21.93 12.38
C GLY A 54 10.17 22.64 11.22
N ILE A 55 11.28 23.26 11.56
CA ILE A 55 12.19 23.89 10.60
C ILE A 55 13.43 23.01 10.43
N THR A 56 13.92 22.95 9.22
CA THR A 56 15.15 22.21 8.87
C THR A 56 16.20 23.20 8.34
N ALA A 57 17.44 22.99 8.70
CA ALA A 57 18.56 23.59 8.02
C ALA A 57 19.50 22.48 7.54
N GLY A 58 20.06 22.65 6.36
CA GLY A 58 20.95 21.64 5.80
C GLY A 58 21.88 22.22 4.75
N LYS A 59 22.85 21.42 4.37
CA LYS A 59 23.78 21.73 3.30
C LYS A 59 23.91 20.52 2.39
N GLN A 60 23.93 20.78 1.11
CA GLN A 60 24.20 19.81 0.08
C GLN A 60 25.52 20.12 -0.60
N TRP A 61 26.31 19.09 -0.82
CA TRP A 61 27.61 19.15 -1.51
C TRP A 61 27.52 18.33 -2.78
N ASN A 62 27.94 18.92 -3.88
CA ASN A 62 28.06 18.23 -5.15
C ASN A 62 29.37 17.39 -5.14
N LEU A 63 29.24 16.08 -5.10
CA LEU A 63 30.37 15.14 -5.15
C LEU A 63 30.81 14.86 -6.59
N SER A 64 29.86 14.82 -7.52
CA SER A 64 30.07 14.61 -8.96
C SER A 64 28.87 15.12 -9.77
N LYS A 65 28.91 14.98 -11.10
CA LYS A 65 27.80 15.37 -12.00
C LYS A 65 26.46 14.73 -11.64
N HIS A 66 26.48 13.58 -10.97
CA HIS A 66 25.26 12.80 -10.66
C HIS A 66 25.09 12.51 -9.17
N TRP A 67 26.08 12.79 -8.34
CA TRP A 67 26.03 12.43 -6.92
C TRP A 67 26.19 13.65 -6.04
N ASN A 68 25.25 13.84 -5.16
CA ASN A 68 25.29 14.84 -4.10
C ASN A 68 25.23 14.18 -2.73
N PHE A 69 25.90 14.79 -1.78
CA PHE A 69 25.79 14.44 -0.37
C PHE A 69 25.04 15.54 0.37
N GLU A 70 24.12 15.17 1.24
CA GLU A 70 23.35 16.12 2.04
C GLU A 70 23.43 15.76 3.52
N ALA A 71 23.64 16.78 4.35
CA ALA A 71 23.45 16.70 5.78
C ALA A 71 22.41 17.72 6.22
N SER A 72 21.41 17.29 6.98
CA SER A 72 20.35 18.17 7.47
C SER A 72 19.95 17.87 8.91
N LEU A 73 19.62 18.93 9.64
CA LEU A 73 19.13 18.92 11.02
C LEU A 73 17.81 19.71 11.07
N GLY A 74 16.79 19.12 11.69
CA GLY A 74 15.51 19.76 11.91
C GLY A 74 15.14 19.81 13.37
N LEU A 75 14.62 20.95 13.80
CA LEU A 75 14.06 21.17 15.13
C LEU A 75 12.58 21.45 14.99
N GLY A 76 11.77 20.92 15.89
CA GLY A 76 10.33 21.10 15.80
C GLY A 76 9.57 20.67 17.04
N TYR A 77 8.26 20.68 16.88
CA TYR A 77 7.30 20.28 17.89
C TYR A 77 6.51 19.07 17.39
N VAL A 78 6.32 18.10 18.28
CA VAL A 78 5.52 16.89 18.03
C VAL A 78 4.56 16.68 19.18
N HIS A 79 3.29 16.57 18.85
CA HIS A 79 2.26 16.10 19.77
C HIS A 79 1.99 14.61 19.50
N THR A 80 1.94 13.82 20.57
CA THR A 80 1.58 12.39 20.49
C THR A 80 0.51 12.05 21.51
N SER A 81 -0.46 11.28 21.07
CA SER A 81 -1.49 10.67 21.91
C SER A 81 -1.34 9.15 21.82
N TYR A 82 -1.22 8.49 22.95
CA TYR A 82 -0.95 7.06 22.96
C TYR A 82 -1.62 6.32 24.11
N ASP A 83 -1.89 5.05 23.83
CA ASP A 83 -2.28 4.06 24.79
C ASP A 83 -1.04 3.22 25.18
N LYS A 84 -0.90 3.02 26.49
CA LYS A 84 0.16 2.19 27.05
C LYS A 84 -0.44 0.86 27.49
N PHE A 85 0.19 -0.24 27.06
CA PHE A 85 -0.21 -1.61 27.39
C PHE A 85 0.93 -2.33 28.10
N GLU A 86 0.61 -3.39 28.85
CA GLU A 86 1.63 -4.35 29.29
C GLU A 86 2.25 -5.06 28.08
N CYS A 87 3.55 -5.44 28.22
CA CYS A 87 4.28 -6.06 27.13
C CYS A 87 3.81 -7.49 26.91
N GLY A 88 2.95 -7.67 25.92
CA GLY A 88 2.41 -8.92 25.41
C GLY A 88 1.45 -8.62 24.26
N MET A 89 1.19 -9.59 23.38
CA MET A 89 0.31 -9.36 22.22
C MET A 89 -1.13 -8.99 22.61
N CYS A 90 -1.54 -9.24 23.86
CA CYS A 90 -2.85 -8.88 24.41
C CYS A 90 -2.73 -8.26 25.81
N GLY A 91 -1.69 -7.47 26.06
CA GLY A 91 -1.51 -6.80 27.34
C GLY A 91 -2.68 -5.87 27.65
N GLU A 92 -3.08 -5.81 28.92
CA GLU A 92 -4.13 -4.92 29.38
C GLU A 92 -3.73 -3.46 29.17
N LYS A 93 -4.70 -2.63 28.76
CA LYS A 93 -4.48 -1.19 28.60
C LYS A 93 -4.27 -0.54 29.97
N LEU A 94 -3.08 -0.05 30.22
CA LEU A 94 -2.72 0.58 31.49
C LEU A 94 -3.19 2.01 31.59
N LYS A 95 -3.05 2.79 30.51
CA LYS A 95 -3.51 4.19 30.46
C LYS A 95 -3.49 4.78 29.06
N THR A 96 -4.29 5.84 28.85
CA THR A 96 -4.16 6.80 27.75
C THR A 96 -3.34 7.99 28.24
N ALA A 97 -2.42 8.48 27.44
CA ALA A 97 -1.63 9.66 27.76
C ALA A 97 -1.29 10.47 26.50
N HIS A 98 -1.07 11.75 26.71
CA HIS A 98 -0.60 12.68 25.70
C HIS A 98 0.78 13.20 26.10
N LYS A 99 1.64 13.43 25.12
CA LYS A 99 2.96 14.00 25.37
C LYS A 99 3.31 14.98 24.25
N ASN A 100 3.87 16.10 24.66
CA ASN A 100 4.44 17.09 23.76
C ASN A 100 5.96 16.97 23.78
N TYR A 101 6.57 17.04 22.63
CA TYR A 101 8.00 16.98 22.45
C TYR A 101 8.46 18.21 21.66
N VAL A 102 9.47 18.89 22.18
CA VAL A 102 10.18 19.96 21.48
C VAL A 102 11.65 19.56 21.40
N GLY A 103 12.19 19.52 20.22
CA GLY A 103 13.57 19.08 20.01
C GLY A 103 13.88 18.66 18.59
N PRO A 104 14.96 17.91 18.38
CA PRO A 104 15.31 17.39 17.06
C PRO A 104 14.20 16.50 16.49
N THR A 105 13.65 16.90 15.34
CA THR A 105 12.60 16.16 14.62
C THR A 105 13.13 15.50 13.36
N LYS A 106 14.34 15.91 12.93
CA LYS A 106 15.00 15.35 11.76
C LYS A 106 16.50 15.40 11.94
N VAL A 107 17.18 14.28 11.70
CA VAL A 107 18.62 14.19 11.49
C VAL A 107 18.82 13.28 10.29
N ALA A 108 19.38 13.79 9.22
CA ALA A 108 19.56 13.01 8.00
C ALA A 108 20.94 13.26 7.37
N LEU A 109 21.54 12.16 6.94
CA LEU A 109 22.66 12.12 6.02
C LEU A 109 22.17 11.35 4.79
N SER A 110 22.22 11.97 3.63
CA SER A 110 21.66 11.40 2.41
C SER A 110 22.68 11.46 1.27
N LEU A 111 22.79 10.38 0.54
CA LEU A 111 23.48 10.32 -0.73
C LEU A 111 22.42 10.40 -1.81
N ILE A 112 22.46 11.46 -2.63
CA ILE A 112 21.42 11.76 -3.62
C ILE A 112 22.01 11.55 -5.00
N TYR A 113 21.36 10.69 -5.78
CA TYR A 113 21.68 10.52 -7.19
C TYR A 113 20.77 11.42 -8.03
N LEU A 114 21.37 12.34 -8.77
CA LEU A 114 20.66 13.22 -9.70
C LEU A 114 20.50 12.49 -11.03
N ILE A 115 19.27 12.12 -11.34
CA ILE A 115 18.93 11.61 -12.67
C ILE A 115 18.95 12.82 -13.61
N PRO A 116 19.80 12.85 -14.66
CA PRO A 116 19.85 13.98 -15.57
C PRO A 116 18.53 14.09 -16.34
N GLY A 117 17.67 15.04 -15.92
CA GLY A 117 16.58 15.51 -16.74
C GLY A 117 17.13 16.47 -17.78
N LYS A 118 16.64 16.43 -19.02
CA LYS A 118 16.95 17.44 -20.02
C LYS A 118 16.45 18.81 -19.54
N ALA A 119 17.30 19.56 -18.84
CA ALA A 119 17.10 20.99 -18.63
C ALA A 119 17.72 21.75 -19.81
N GLU A 120 16.93 22.62 -20.38
CA GLU A 120 17.35 23.58 -21.41
C GLU A 120 18.59 24.35 -20.94
N GLU A 121 19.70 24.18 -21.67
CA GLU A 121 20.80 25.12 -21.65
C GLU A 121 20.38 26.38 -22.46
N LYS A 122 20.10 27.44 -21.75
CA LYS A 122 20.11 28.81 -22.34
C LYS A 122 21.22 29.61 -21.70
N ARG A 123 22.17 30.02 -22.63
CA ARG A 123 23.05 31.19 -22.63
C ARG A 123 24.32 31.12 -21.79
N GLU A 124 25.45 31.54 -22.22
CA GLU A 124 25.77 32.78 -22.97
C GLU A 124 27.19 32.74 -23.55
N ASN A 125 27.30 33.37 -24.74
CA ASN A 125 28.42 34.13 -25.31
C ASN A 125 29.56 33.43 -26.05
N ASP A 126 29.40 33.50 -27.35
CA ASP A 126 30.25 34.11 -28.40
C ASP A 126 31.78 34.01 -28.29
N VAL A 127 32.36 33.31 -29.24
CA VAL A 127 33.30 33.82 -30.28
C VAL A 127 33.63 32.69 -31.26
N PRO A 128 33.63 32.90 -32.59
CA PRO A 128 33.76 31.84 -33.59
C PRO A 128 35.23 31.45 -33.81
N GLN A 129 35.54 30.18 -33.68
CA GLN A 129 36.69 29.59 -34.34
C GLN A 129 36.23 28.55 -35.35
N ILE A 130 36.45 28.91 -36.63
CA ILE A 130 36.31 28.04 -37.78
C ILE A 130 37.34 26.92 -37.67
N ILE A 131 36.89 25.72 -37.47
CA ILE A 131 37.63 24.49 -37.78
C ILE A 131 36.73 23.64 -38.63
N GLU A 132 37.06 23.60 -39.92
CA GLU A 132 36.47 22.64 -40.87
C GLU A 132 36.74 21.24 -40.39
N THR A 133 35.70 20.56 -39.92
CA THR A 133 35.70 19.11 -39.75
C THR A 133 34.66 18.54 -40.72
N ILE A 134 35.14 17.78 -41.67
CA ILE A 134 34.35 17.02 -42.65
C ILE A 134 33.26 16.24 -41.94
N GLN A 135 32.02 16.69 -42.07
CA GLN A 135 30.86 15.94 -41.59
C GLN A 135 30.57 14.81 -42.57
N GLN A 136 30.78 13.58 -42.13
CA GLN A 136 30.13 12.45 -42.78
C GLN A 136 28.60 12.63 -42.70
N PRO A 137 27.85 12.34 -43.78
CA PRO A 137 26.40 12.51 -43.76
C PRO A 137 25.79 11.57 -42.71
N LYS A 138 25.19 12.15 -41.67
CA LYS A 138 24.30 11.36 -40.77
C LYS A 138 23.22 10.77 -41.64
N GLN A 139 23.26 9.44 -41.79
CA GLN A 139 22.13 8.70 -42.32
C GLN A 139 20.90 9.07 -41.49
N ASN A 140 19.92 9.71 -42.10
CA ASN A 140 18.58 9.88 -41.53
C ASN A 140 17.94 8.51 -41.44
N VAL A 141 18.21 7.81 -40.34
CA VAL A 141 17.45 6.61 -39.99
C VAL A 141 16.06 7.11 -39.63
N LEU A 142 15.10 6.87 -40.49
CA LEU A 142 13.68 7.09 -40.23
C LEU A 142 13.34 6.40 -38.90
N LYS A 143 13.13 7.19 -37.83
CA LYS A 143 12.68 6.64 -36.55
C LYS A 143 11.34 5.96 -36.79
N PRO A 144 11.16 4.68 -36.46
CA PRO A 144 9.87 4.05 -36.60
C PRO A 144 8.86 4.77 -35.70
N VAL A 145 7.85 5.38 -36.28
CA VAL A 145 6.75 5.97 -35.52
C VAL A 145 5.81 4.86 -35.12
N LEU A 146 5.85 4.45 -33.86
CA LEU A 146 4.97 3.43 -33.31
C LEU A 146 3.61 4.04 -32.96
N GLN A 147 2.53 3.31 -33.27
CA GLN A 147 1.17 3.74 -32.94
C GLN A 147 0.75 3.23 -31.57
N LEU A 148 0.07 4.11 -30.83
CA LEU A 148 -0.53 3.73 -29.55
C LEU A 148 -1.63 2.69 -29.77
N GLN A 149 -1.70 1.75 -28.82
CA GLN A 149 -2.70 0.70 -28.88
C GLN A 149 -3.99 1.14 -28.20
N ALA A 150 -5.12 0.78 -28.81
CA ALA A 150 -6.43 1.03 -28.26
C ALA A 150 -6.63 0.19 -27.00
N VAL A 151 -7.25 0.79 -26.00
CA VAL A 151 -7.58 0.13 -24.73
C VAL A 151 -9.02 -0.39 -24.80
N VAL A 152 -9.23 -1.62 -24.39
CA VAL A 152 -10.56 -2.23 -24.32
C VAL A 152 -11.33 -1.62 -23.15
N ALA A 153 -12.60 -1.26 -23.39
CA ALA A 153 -13.44 -0.70 -22.34
C ALA A 153 -13.78 -1.76 -21.28
N GLU A 154 -13.53 -1.43 -20.03
CA GLU A 154 -13.96 -2.23 -18.88
C GLU A 154 -15.44 -1.95 -18.59
N ALA A 155 -16.31 -2.93 -18.83
CA ALA A 155 -17.75 -2.78 -18.57
C ALA A 155 -18.34 -4.13 -18.11
N PRO A 156 -18.93 -4.23 -16.91
CA PRO A 156 -19.00 -3.20 -15.85
C PRO A 156 -17.69 -3.04 -15.06
N LYS A 157 -17.45 -1.85 -14.53
CA LYS A 157 -16.31 -1.59 -13.63
C LYS A 157 -16.63 -2.10 -12.23
N ILE A 158 -16.19 -3.31 -11.91
CA ILE A 158 -16.37 -3.95 -10.61
C ILE A 158 -15.06 -3.85 -9.82
N ARG A 159 -15.17 -3.52 -8.55
CA ARG A 159 -14.03 -3.48 -7.61
C ARG A 159 -14.38 -4.21 -6.33
N HIS A 160 -13.35 -4.69 -5.67
CA HIS A 160 -13.42 -5.40 -4.41
C HIS A 160 -12.62 -4.67 -3.34
N LEU A 161 -13.14 -4.69 -2.13
CA LEU A 161 -12.46 -4.19 -0.95
C LEU A 161 -12.49 -5.29 0.10
N ASP A 162 -11.31 -5.78 0.44
CA ASP A 162 -11.11 -6.86 1.40
C ASP A 162 -10.47 -6.29 2.67
N LYS A 163 -11.08 -6.53 3.80
CA LYS A 163 -10.55 -6.08 5.09
C LYS A 163 -10.81 -7.12 6.18
N ARG A 164 -9.98 -7.09 7.20
CA ARG A 164 -10.09 -7.89 8.42
C ARG A 164 -10.53 -7.04 9.59
N ALA A 165 -11.40 -7.59 10.42
CA ALA A 165 -11.83 -7.00 11.68
C ALA A 165 -11.74 -8.02 12.82
N TYR A 166 -11.16 -7.60 13.93
CA TYR A 166 -11.02 -8.43 15.13
C TYR A 166 -12.15 -8.11 16.10
N ILE A 167 -13.27 -8.82 15.93
CA ILE A 167 -14.46 -8.66 16.78
C ILE A 167 -14.35 -9.60 17.99
N ASP A 168 -14.33 -9.01 19.17
CA ASP A 168 -14.27 -9.75 20.43
C ASP A 168 -15.67 -10.23 20.85
N PHE A 169 -15.78 -11.53 21.11
CA PHE A 169 -16.96 -12.16 21.70
C PHE A 169 -16.61 -12.71 23.07
N PRO A 170 -17.54 -12.70 24.05
CA PRO A 170 -17.34 -13.44 25.29
C PRO A 170 -17.12 -14.93 25.02
N VAL A 171 -16.42 -15.60 25.93
CA VAL A 171 -16.06 -17.01 25.76
C VAL A 171 -17.31 -17.87 25.52
N ASN A 172 -17.27 -18.71 24.48
CA ASN A 172 -18.37 -19.56 24.04
C ASN A 172 -19.70 -18.82 23.74
N ARG A 173 -19.63 -17.54 23.42
CA ARG A 173 -20.79 -16.73 23.04
C ARG A 173 -20.73 -16.30 21.59
N ILE A 174 -21.92 -16.10 21.04
CA ILE A 174 -22.15 -15.57 19.69
C ILE A 174 -22.79 -14.17 19.73
N GLU A 175 -23.15 -13.69 20.92
CA GLU A 175 -23.74 -12.37 21.10
C GLU A 175 -22.72 -11.28 20.88
N LEU A 176 -22.99 -10.38 19.93
CA LEU A 176 -22.17 -9.20 19.68
C LEU A 176 -22.49 -8.11 20.69
N ARG A 177 -21.51 -7.76 21.48
CA ARG A 177 -21.57 -6.62 22.41
C ARG A 177 -20.73 -5.48 21.84
N ALA A 178 -21.42 -4.44 21.39
CA ALA A 178 -20.76 -3.33 20.66
C ALA A 178 -19.74 -2.57 21.52
N ASP A 179 -19.96 -2.53 22.83
CA ASP A 179 -19.12 -1.87 23.84
C ASP A 179 -17.99 -2.75 24.40
N TYR A 180 -17.91 -4.01 23.95
CA TYR A 180 -16.98 -4.97 24.53
C TYR A 180 -15.57 -4.84 23.94
N ARG A 181 -14.57 -4.64 24.81
CA ARG A 181 -13.13 -4.59 24.46
C ARG A 181 -12.82 -3.67 23.26
N ARG A 182 -12.36 -4.25 22.14
CA ARG A 182 -11.96 -3.52 20.91
C ARG A 182 -13.12 -3.25 19.96
N ASN A 183 -14.28 -3.82 20.23
CA ASN A 183 -15.42 -3.76 19.32
C ASN A 183 -15.81 -2.34 18.89
N PRO A 184 -15.82 -1.30 19.78
CA PRO A 184 -16.19 0.02 19.32
C PRO A 184 -15.38 0.51 18.14
N ALA A 185 -14.05 0.40 18.18
CA ALA A 185 -13.17 0.84 17.12
C ALA A 185 -13.27 -0.06 15.86
N GLN A 186 -13.40 -1.38 16.04
CA GLN A 186 -13.52 -2.32 14.93
C GLN A 186 -14.84 -2.16 14.18
N LEU A 187 -15.95 -2.05 14.91
CA LEU A 187 -17.27 -1.84 14.33
C LEU A 187 -17.38 -0.47 13.64
N ASP A 188 -16.80 0.58 14.24
CA ASP A 188 -16.75 1.91 13.63
C ASP A 188 -15.98 1.86 12.31
N SER A 189 -14.86 1.17 12.25
CA SER A 189 -14.08 1.01 11.01
C SER A 189 -14.89 0.35 9.90
N ILE A 190 -15.63 -0.74 10.20
CA ILE A 190 -16.48 -1.42 9.22
C ILE A 190 -17.59 -0.48 8.73
N ILE A 191 -18.32 0.11 9.68
CA ILE A 191 -19.48 0.96 9.40
C ILE A 191 -19.07 2.20 8.59
N THR A 192 -18.00 2.86 8.99
CA THR A 192 -17.48 4.06 8.30
C THR A 192 -17.02 3.71 6.89
N THR A 193 -16.35 2.58 6.70
CA THR A 193 -15.94 2.10 5.36
C THR A 193 -17.15 1.90 4.45
N ILE A 194 -18.18 1.19 4.91
CA ILE A 194 -19.38 0.93 4.10
C ILE A 194 -20.19 2.20 3.85
N LYS A 195 -20.34 3.06 4.86
CA LYS A 195 -21.02 4.35 4.72
C LYS A 195 -20.31 5.27 3.73
N ALA A 196 -18.98 5.29 3.73
CA ALA A 196 -18.20 6.06 2.76
C ALA A 196 -18.43 5.59 1.33
N LEU A 197 -18.44 4.27 1.07
CA LEU A 197 -18.78 3.71 -0.24
C LEU A 197 -20.23 4.02 -0.63
N LYS A 198 -21.20 3.89 0.28
CA LYS A 198 -22.60 4.20 0.05
C LYS A 198 -22.85 5.67 -0.25
N ALA A 199 -22.12 6.58 0.38
CA ALA A 199 -22.26 8.02 0.21
C ALA A 199 -21.65 8.55 -1.09
N ASP A 200 -20.74 7.81 -1.71
CA ASP A 200 -20.15 8.23 -2.98
C ASP A 200 -21.11 7.97 -4.14
N LYS A 201 -21.62 9.04 -4.74
CA LYS A 201 -22.57 8.99 -5.89
C LYS A 201 -22.03 8.26 -7.12
N ASN A 202 -20.74 8.03 -7.19
CA ASN A 202 -20.10 7.32 -8.29
C ASN A 202 -20.03 5.81 -8.06
N LEU A 203 -20.39 5.35 -6.85
CA LEU A 203 -20.28 3.97 -6.43
C LEU A 203 -21.65 3.38 -6.12
N GLN A 204 -21.79 2.09 -6.40
CA GLN A 204 -22.93 1.29 -6.01
C GLN A 204 -22.44 0.04 -5.29
N VAL A 205 -22.75 -0.11 -4.00
CA VAL A 205 -22.46 -1.34 -3.26
C VAL A 205 -23.36 -2.46 -3.81
N MET A 206 -22.71 -3.54 -4.28
CA MET A 206 -23.39 -4.68 -4.92
C MET A 206 -23.54 -5.87 -3.98
N ALA A 207 -22.50 -6.16 -3.21
CA ALA A 207 -22.49 -7.26 -2.26
C ALA A 207 -21.57 -6.96 -1.06
N ILE A 208 -21.93 -7.47 0.09
CA ILE A 208 -21.11 -7.48 1.29
C ILE A 208 -21.10 -8.91 1.84
N ASN A 209 -19.95 -9.57 1.81
CA ASN A 209 -19.76 -10.84 2.45
C ASN A 209 -19.05 -10.63 3.80
N ILE A 210 -19.57 -11.26 4.84
CA ILE A 210 -18.91 -11.32 6.16
C ILE A 210 -18.53 -12.77 6.40
N HIS A 211 -17.23 -13.00 6.47
CA HIS A 211 -16.64 -14.32 6.70
C HIS A 211 -16.10 -14.41 8.11
N GLY A 212 -16.61 -15.34 8.89
CA GLY A 212 -16.19 -15.54 10.28
C GLY A 212 -15.20 -16.68 10.43
N PHE A 213 -14.25 -16.48 11.37
CA PHE A 213 -13.24 -17.48 11.71
C PHE A 213 -13.30 -17.82 13.20
N ALA A 214 -12.98 -19.06 13.53
CA ALA A 214 -12.68 -19.46 14.90
C ALA A 214 -11.28 -20.07 14.99
N SER A 215 -10.74 -20.09 16.20
CA SER A 215 -9.45 -20.72 16.49
C SER A 215 -9.60 -22.23 16.71
N PRO A 216 -8.59 -23.05 16.35
CA PRO A 216 -8.66 -24.50 16.47
C PRO A 216 -8.43 -25.00 17.90
N GLU A 217 -9.09 -24.41 18.91
CA GLU A 217 -8.92 -24.81 20.31
C GLU A 217 -10.04 -25.70 20.86
N GLY A 218 -11.20 -25.72 20.25
CA GLY A 218 -12.34 -26.55 20.56
C GLY A 218 -12.48 -27.78 19.68
N THR A 219 -13.67 -28.36 19.62
CA THR A 219 -14.01 -29.33 18.58
C THR A 219 -14.37 -28.59 17.28
N TYR A 220 -14.07 -29.21 16.16
CA TYR A 220 -14.40 -28.64 14.85
C TYR A 220 -15.88 -28.24 14.74
N GLN A 221 -16.78 -29.11 15.18
CA GLN A 221 -18.21 -28.85 15.14
C GLN A 221 -18.62 -27.62 15.98
N HIS A 222 -18.01 -27.44 17.14
CA HIS A 222 -18.29 -26.31 18.02
C HIS A 222 -17.70 -25.01 17.40
N ASN A 223 -16.53 -25.10 16.83
CA ASN A 223 -15.86 -23.96 16.17
C ASN A 223 -16.63 -23.54 14.91
N ASP A 224 -17.15 -24.48 14.12
CA ASP A 224 -18.03 -24.19 12.98
C ASP A 224 -19.29 -23.44 13.43
N TYR A 225 -19.95 -23.90 14.48
CA TYR A 225 -21.09 -23.20 15.06
C TYR A 225 -20.74 -21.77 15.49
N LEU A 226 -19.63 -21.59 16.18
CA LEU A 226 -19.18 -20.27 16.64
C LEU A 226 -18.84 -19.34 15.46
N ALA A 227 -18.02 -19.78 14.50
CA ALA A 227 -17.59 -18.99 13.35
C ALA A 227 -18.80 -18.50 12.55
N LYS A 228 -19.71 -19.41 12.20
CA LYS A 228 -20.91 -19.11 11.42
C LYS A 228 -21.86 -18.15 12.13
N ASN A 229 -22.13 -18.37 13.41
CA ASN A 229 -23.10 -17.54 14.14
C ASN A 229 -22.52 -16.19 14.54
N ARG A 230 -21.22 -16.08 14.80
CA ARG A 230 -20.53 -14.80 15.00
C ARG A 230 -20.55 -13.94 13.74
N ALA A 231 -20.26 -14.54 12.57
CA ALA A 231 -20.39 -13.84 11.30
C ALA A 231 -21.83 -13.34 11.06
N ARG A 232 -22.84 -14.16 11.37
CA ARG A 232 -24.26 -13.79 11.27
C ARG A 232 -24.59 -12.60 12.15
N THR A 233 -24.23 -12.65 13.43
CA THR A 233 -24.52 -11.57 14.38
C THR A 233 -23.82 -10.27 14.00
N LEU A 234 -22.58 -10.35 13.48
CA LEU A 234 -21.87 -9.20 12.95
C LEU A 234 -22.58 -8.62 11.70
N ALA A 235 -22.98 -9.48 10.78
CA ALA A 235 -23.71 -9.06 9.57
C ALA A 235 -25.03 -8.36 9.91
N GLU A 236 -25.80 -8.88 10.84
CA GLU A 236 -27.05 -8.28 11.33
C GLU A 236 -26.82 -6.91 11.96
N TYR A 237 -25.77 -6.78 12.78
CA TYR A 237 -25.40 -5.52 13.39
C TYR A 237 -24.99 -4.48 12.31
N VAL A 238 -24.06 -4.85 11.42
CA VAL A 238 -23.58 -3.95 10.35
C VAL A 238 -24.73 -3.52 9.45
N ARG A 239 -25.57 -4.45 9.00
CA ARG A 239 -26.74 -4.18 8.17
C ARG A 239 -27.66 -3.12 8.77
N LYS A 240 -28.00 -3.26 10.06
CA LYS A 240 -28.81 -2.30 10.81
C LYS A 240 -28.18 -0.91 10.83
N MET A 241 -26.86 -0.83 11.00
CA MET A 241 -26.13 0.43 11.13
C MET A 241 -25.92 1.15 9.79
N VAL A 242 -25.78 0.41 8.69
CA VAL A 242 -25.54 1.00 7.36
C VAL A 242 -26.80 1.17 6.52
N GLN A 243 -27.92 0.57 6.93
CA GLN A 243 -29.23 0.68 6.25
C GLN A 243 -29.13 0.32 4.75
N LEU A 244 -28.64 -0.85 4.45
CA LEU A 244 -28.56 -1.44 3.11
C LEU A 244 -29.50 -2.64 3.01
N PRO A 245 -29.99 -3.01 1.79
CA PRO A 245 -30.89 -4.14 1.60
C PRO A 245 -30.28 -5.46 2.08
N ASP A 246 -31.11 -6.33 2.63
CA ASP A 246 -30.70 -7.66 3.10
C ASP A 246 -30.09 -8.51 1.98
N SER A 247 -30.62 -8.36 0.75
CA SER A 247 -30.22 -9.15 -0.40
C SER A 247 -28.77 -9.02 -0.82
N ILE A 248 -28.07 -7.97 -0.39
CA ILE A 248 -26.64 -7.78 -0.71
C ILE A 248 -25.71 -8.36 0.35
N PHE A 249 -26.25 -8.81 1.50
CA PHE A 249 -25.45 -9.41 2.55
C PHE A 249 -25.38 -10.93 2.39
N THR A 250 -24.17 -11.46 2.42
CA THR A 250 -23.90 -12.90 2.48
C THR A 250 -23.01 -13.22 3.66
N ILE A 251 -23.11 -14.43 4.15
CA ILE A 251 -22.36 -14.92 5.32
C ILE A 251 -21.62 -16.18 4.90
N SER A 252 -20.37 -16.26 5.24
CA SER A 252 -19.55 -17.46 5.12
C SER A 252 -18.72 -17.66 6.40
N SER A 253 -18.13 -18.82 6.56
CA SER A 253 -17.33 -19.12 7.73
C SER A 253 -16.28 -20.19 7.46
N THR A 254 -15.16 -20.10 8.18
CA THR A 254 -14.15 -21.15 8.32
C THR A 254 -14.14 -21.57 9.77
N ALA A 255 -14.45 -22.85 10.03
CA ALA A 255 -14.57 -23.39 11.38
C ALA A 255 -13.30 -23.20 12.20
N GLU A 256 -12.12 -23.35 11.57
CA GLU A 256 -10.82 -23.25 12.19
C GLU A 256 -9.81 -22.63 11.23
N ASP A 257 -9.20 -21.53 11.64
CA ASP A 257 -8.22 -20.78 10.84
C ASP A 257 -6.82 -21.43 10.95
N TRP A 258 -6.65 -22.57 10.28
CA TRP A 258 -5.38 -23.29 10.24
C TRP A 258 -4.32 -22.56 9.43
N ASP A 259 -4.71 -21.85 8.37
CA ASP A 259 -3.79 -21.06 7.53
C ASP A 259 -3.22 -19.90 8.34
N GLY A 260 -4.05 -19.14 9.00
CA GLY A 260 -3.61 -18.08 9.91
C GLY A 260 -2.76 -18.62 11.07
N LEU A 261 -3.07 -19.81 11.60
CA LEU A 261 -2.22 -20.46 12.60
C LEU A 261 -0.82 -20.76 12.03
N CYS A 262 -0.74 -21.33 10.84
CA CYS A 262 0.53 -21.62 10.19
C CYS A 262 1.35 -20.36 9.93
N GLU A 263 0.73 -19.27 9.46
CA GLU A 263 1.39 -17.98 9.27
C GLU A 263 1.97 -17.44 10.59
N HIS A 264 1.19 -17.45 11.67
CA HIS A 264 1.65 -17.02 12.98
C HIS A 264 2.80 -17.87 13.52
N ILE A 265 2.74 -19.19 13.33
CA ILE A 265 3.84 -20.09 13.73
C ILE A 265 5.09 -19.79 12.92
N GLN A 266 4.98 -19.59 11.61
CA GLN A 266 6.12 -19.25 10.72
C GLN A 266 6.83 -17.97 11.13
N GLN A 267 6.08 -16.96 11.54
CA GLN A 267 6.58 -15.65 11.95
C GLN A 267 7.09 -15.62 13.40
N SER A 268 6.83 -16.66 14.19
CA SER A 268 7.20 -16.72 15.61
C SER A 268 8.59 -17.33 15.83
N ASP A 269 9.14 -17.10 17.01
CA ASP A 269 10.35 -17.77 17.53
C ASP A 269 9.99 -19.03 18.33
N LEU A 270 8.90 -19.70 17.98
CA LEU A 270 8.43 -20.87 18.71
C LEU A 270 9.40 -22.03 18.57
N GLU A 271 9.82 -22.60 19.68
CA GLU A 271 10.63 -23.83 19.67
C GLU A 271 9.89 -24.96 18.96
N LYS A 272 10.62 -25.80 18.22
CA LYS A 272 10.06 -26.93 17.45
C LYS A 272 9.00 -26.53 16.44
N LYS A 273 9.09 -25.29 15.92
CA LYS A 273 8.12 -24.72 14.99
C LYS A 273 7.90 -25.59 13.74
N GLN A 274 8.95 -26.18 13.18
CA GLN A 274 8.84 -27.03 11.98
C GLN A 274 8.01 -28.31 12.22
N GLN A 275 8.19 -28.93 13.39
CA GLN A 275 7.43 -30.13 13.77
C GLN A 275 5.96 -29.79 14.03
N ILE A 276 5.68 -28.61 14.59
CA ILE A 276 4.30 -28.15 14.85
C ILE A 276 3.62 -27.75 13.55
N LEU A 277 4.32 -27.06 12.64
CA LEU A 277 3.83 -26.76 11.28
C LEU A 277 3.49 -28.04 10.50
N ALA A 278 4.35 -29.05 10.56
CA ALA A 278 4.07 -30.33 9.92
C ALA A 278 2.79 -31.01 10.42
N ILE A 279 2.42 -30.83 11.71
CA ILE A 279 1.15 -31.34 12.23
C ILE A 279 -0.02 -30.44 11.79
N ALA A 280 0.15 -29.11 11.84
CA ALA A 280 -0.88 -28.16 11.47
C ALA A 280 -1.28 -28.29 10.00
N GLN A 281 -0.33 -28.61 9.12
CA GLN A 281 -0.50 -28.78 7.68
C GLN A 281 -0.83 -30.21 7.26
N ASP A 282 -0.90 -31.18 8.19
CA ASP A 282 -1.16 -32.58 7.88
C ASP A 282 -2.64 -32.80 7.54
N GLU A 283 -2.98 -32.70 6.28
CA GLU A 283 -4.35 -32.91 5.76
C GLU A 283 -4.85 -34.35 5.86
N THR A 284 -3.97 -35.30 6.17
CA THR A 284 -4.38 -36.69 6.42
C THR A 284 -5.06 -36.86 7.77
N LEU A 285 -4.88 -35.91 8.67
CA LEU A 285 -5.53 -35.86 9.99
C LEU A 285 -6.77 -34.97 9.96
N THR A 286 -7.79 -35.37 10.70
CA THR A 286 -8.93 -34.46 10.97
C THR A 286 -8.45 -33.25 11.78
N PRO A 287 -9.13 -32.10 11.69
CA PRO A 287 -8.79 -30.91 12.48
C PRO A 287 -8.65 -31.21 13.99
N ASP A 288 -9.61 -31.92 14.55
CA ASP A 288 -9.56 -32.34 15.97
C ASP A 288 -8.34 -33.24 16.30
N ALA A 289 -7.96 -34.12 15.36
CA ALA A 289 -6.78 -34.97 15.52
C ALA A 289 -5.46 -34.15 15.42
N ARG A 290 -5.38 -33.16 14.55
CA ARG A 290 -4.22 -32.23 14.48
C ARG A 290 -4.05 -31.52 15.83
N ASN A 291 -5.15 -30.96 16.35
CA ASN A 291 -5.16 -30.24 17.61
C ASN A 291 -4.76 -31.15 18.80
N ALA A 292 -5.35 -32.35 18.90
CA ALA A 292 -4.99 -33.33 19.91
C ALA A 292 -3.52 -33.77 19.82
N LYS A 293 -2.99 -33.98 18.61
CA LYS A 293 -1.59 -34.37 18.37
C LYS A 293 -0.62 -33.28 18.80
N MET A 294 -0.89 -31.99 18.47
CA MET A 294 -0.09 -30.87 18.95
C MET A 294 -0.10 -30.78 20.48
N LYS A 295 -1.27 -30.83 21.08
CA LYS A 295 -1.44 -30.77 22.55
C LYS A 295 -0.71 -31.89 23.27
N LYS A 296 -0.72 -33.11 22.70
CA LYS A 296 -0.06 -34.28 23.28
C LYS A 296 1.45 -34.26 23.15
N LEU A 297 1.96 -33.93 21.97
CA LEU A 297 3.40 -34.01 21.67
C LEU A 297 4.17 -32.75 22.08
N TYR A 298 3.52 -31.57 22.07
CA TYR A 298 4.14 -30.27 22.31
C TYR A 298 3.34 -29.41 23.30
N PRO A 299 3.08 -29.91 24.55
CA PRO A 299 2.17 -29.26 25.47
C PRO A 299 2.62 -27.86 25.92
N ALA A 300 3.91 -27.60 25.99
CA ALA A 300 4.44 -26.28 26.35
C ALA A 300 4.20 -25.26 25.19
N GLN A 301 4.55 -25.65 23.97
CA GLN A 301 4.35 -24.83 22.77
C GLN A 301 2.86 -24.63 22.49
N TYR A 302 2.02 -25.66 22.71
CA TYR A 302 0.58 -25.55 22.56
C TYR A 302 -0.01 -24.48 23.52
N ARG A 303 0.45 -24.42 24.78
CA ARG A 303 0.04 -23.35 25.70
C ARG A 303 0.47 -21.96 25.20
N THR A 304 1.66 -21.86 24.61
CA THR A 304 2.12 -20.62 23.98
C THR A 304 1.23 -20.21 22.83
N LEU A 305 0.84 -21.15 21.96
CA LEU A 305 -0.08 -20.88 20.84
C LEU A 305 -1.46 -20.41 21.32
N LEU A 306 -2.02 -21.04 22.36
CA LEU A 306 -3.30 -20.62 22.95
C LEU A 306 -3.29 -19.18 23.44
N THR A 307 -2.15 -18.71 23.95
CA THR A 307 -2.02 -17.37 24.52
C THR A 307 -1.66 -16.32 23.48
N LEU A 308 -0.75 -16.65 22.57
CA LEU A 308 -0.17 -15.69 21.64
C LEU A 308 -0.82 -15.69 20.26
N CYS A 309 -1.19 -16.85 19.72
CA CYS A 309 -1.67 -16.98 18.34
C CYS A 309 -3.19 -17.10 18.25
N TYR A 310 -3.81 -17.96 19.04
CA TYR A 310 -5.24 -18.26 18.90
C TYR A 310 -6.18 -17.06 19.08
N PRO A 311 -5.91 -16.06 19.94
CA PRO A 311 -6.74 -14.86 19.97
C PRO A 311 -6.81 -14.10 18.65
N ALA A 312 -5.73 -14.11 17.85
CA ALA A 312 -5.69 -13.45 16.55
C ALA A 312 -6.46 -14.22 15.46
N LEU A 313 -6.66 -15.54 15.64
CA LEU A 313 -7.42 -16.38 14.71
C LEU A 313 -8.94 -16.25 14.86
N ARG A 314 -9.40 -15.52 15.87
CA ARG A 314 -10.82 -15.21 16.10
C ARG A 314 -11.11 -13.85 15.46
N HIS A 315 -11.29 -13.82 14.16
CA HIS A 315 -11.54 -12.60 13.41
C HIS A 315 -12.71 -12.77 12.44
N SER A 316 -13.09 -11.69 11.81
CA SER A 316 -14.01 -11.70 10.68
C SER A 316 -13.42 -10.87 9.55
N ASP A 317 -13.41 -11.45 8.38
CA ASP A 317 -13.04 -10.72 7.16
C ASP A 317 -14.33 -10.21 6.51
N TYR A 318 -14.28 -9.05 5.87
CA TYR A 318 -15.39 -8.55 5.11
C TYR A 318 -14.94 -8.13 3.72
N HIS A 319 -15.68 -8.65 2.75
CA HIS A 319 -15.50 -8.38 1.34
C HIS A 319 -16.64 -7.50 0.84
N ILE A 320 -16.32 -6.38 0.26
CA ILE A 320 -17.30 -5.49 -0.33
C ILE A 320 -17.07 -5.46 -1.82
N THR A 321 -18.09 -5.88 -2.59
CA THR A 321 -18.10 -5.73 -4.03
C THR A 321 -18.91 -4.49 -4.38
N TYR A 322 -18.33 -3.58 -5.15
CA TYR A 322 -19.00 -2.37 -5.59
C TYR A 322 -18.73 -2.11 -7.07
N LYS A 323 -19.72 -1.50 -7.70
CA LYS A 323 -19.67 -1.06 -9.10
C LYS A 323 -19.36 0.43 -9.13
N ILE A 324 -18.48 0.83 -10.02
CA ILE A 324 -18.20 2.21 -10.35
C ILE A 324 -19.03 2.58 -11.60
N LYS A 325 -19.68 3.74 -11.61
CA LYS A 325 -20.36 4.21 -12.82
C LYS A 325 -19.34 4.49 -13.95
N PRO A 326 -19.70 4.33 -15.21
CA PRO A 326 -18.88 4.82 -16.30
C PRO A 326 -18.84 6.35 -16.27
N PHE A 327 -17.71 6.92 -16.67
CA PHE A 327 -17.53 8.37 -16.78
C PHE A 327 -17.41 8.75 -18.25
N ASP A 328 -18.03 9.87 -18.63
CA ASP A 328 -17.68 10.54 -19.88
C ASP A 328 -16.33 11.25 -19.75
N VAL A 329 -15.83 11.79 -20.86
CA VAL A 329 -14.49 12.39 -20.91
C VAL A 329 -14.36 13.59 -19.97
N GLU A 330 -15.36 14.42 -19.85
CA GLU A 330 -15.32 15.61 -18.99
C GLU A 330 -15.43 15.24 -17.51
N GLU A 331 -16.30 14.29 -17.17
CA GLU A 331 -16.34 13.71 -15.82
C GLU A 331 -15.00 13.05 -15.48
N ALA A 332 -14.43 12.28 -16.41
CA ALA A 332 -13.14 11.59 -16.20
C ALA A 332 -11.99 12.58 -15.93
N LYS A 333 -11.94 13.71 -16.63
CA LYS A 333 -10.97 14.79 -16.36
C LYS A 333 -11.07 15.35 -14.94
N GLN A 334 -12.28 15.47 -14.39
CA GLN A 334 -12.49 15.94 -13.01
C GLN A 334 -12.15 14.85 -11.98
N ILE A 335 -12.58 13.62 -12.24
CA ILE A 335 -12.30 12.46 -11.37
C ILE A 335 -10.80 12.18 -11.33
N MET A 336 -10.10 12.33 -12.44
CA MET A 336 -8.64 12.15 -12.53
C MET A 336 -7.89 13.04 -11.53
N LYS A 337 -8.38 14.25 -11.25
CA LYS A 337 -7.74 15.19 -10.32
C LYS A 337 -7.99 14.86 -8.84
N THR A 338 -9.09 14.16 -8.52
CA THR A 338 -9.58 13.98 -7.16
C THR A 338 -9.57 12.53 -6.70
N LYS A 339 -9.99 11.60 -7.59
CA LYS A 339 -10.19 10.18 -7.31
C LYS A 339 -9.78 9.32 -8.52
N PRO A 340 -8.53 9.40 -8.99
CA PRO A 340 -8.09 8.70 -10.21
C PRO A 340 -8.31 7.18 -10.15
N GLN A 341 -8.33 6.60 -8.96
CA GLN A 341 -8.62 5.18 -8.74
C GLN A 341 -10.02 4.72 -9.17
N LEU A 342 -10.93 5.63 -9.46
CA LEU A 342 -12.26 5.31 -9.98
C LEU A 342 -12.29 5.20 -11.51
N LEU A 343 -11.25 5.66 -12.20
CA LEU A 343 -11.19 5.61 -13.66
C LEU A 343 -10.70 4.24 -14.13
N SER A 344 -11.28 3.75 -15.21
CA SER A 344 -10.73 2.63 -15.97
C SER A 344 -9.56 3.07 -16.85
N LEU A 345 -8.76 2.12 -17.31
CA LEU A 345 -7.67 2.40 -18.25
C LEU A 345 -8.20 3.04 -19.54
N ASN A 346 -9.34 2.55 -20.04
CA ASN A 346 -9.97 3.12 -21.24
C ASN A 346 -10.42 4.58 -21.03
N GLU A 347 -10.97 4.93 -19.87
CA GLU A 347 -11.36 6.30 -19.55
C GLU A 347 -10.16 7.24 -19.48
N LEU A 348 -9.04 6.79 -18.90
CA LEU A 348 -7.77 7.53 -18.93
C LEU A 348 -7.27 7.70 -20.37
N PHE A 349 -7.36 6.65 -21.19
CA PHE A 349 -6.97 6.72 -22.58
C PHE A 349 -7.84 7.68 -23.39
N MET A 350 -9.17 7.67 -23.18
CA MET A 350 -10.08 8.64 -23.80
C MET A 350 -9.75 10.09 -23.38
N VAL A 351 -9.40 10.33 -22.12
CA VAL A 351 -8.94 11.64 -21.66
C VAL A 351 -7.64 12.03 -22.36
N ALA A 352 -6.67 11.11 -22.47
CA ALA A 352 -5.41 11.36 -23.16
C ALA A 352 -5.64 11.78 -24.63
N GLN A 353 -6.55 11.12 -25.33
CA GLN A 353 -6.89 11.43 -26.73
C GLN A 353 -7.47 12.83 -26.95
N THR A 354 -7.93 13.52 -25.91
CA THR A 354 -8.35 14.94 -26.03
C THR A 354 -7.19 15.93 -26.12
N TYR A 355 -5.99 15.48 -25.85
CA TYR A 355 -4.78 16.29 -25.91
C TYR A 355 -3.96 15.93 -27.14
N LYS A 356 -3.11 16.86 -27.58
CA LYS A 356 -2.18 16.58 -28.68
C LYS A 356 -1.16 15.52 -28.22
N VAL A 357 -1.00 14.47 -29.02
CA VAL A 357 -0.02 13.42 -28.75
C VAL A 357 1.37 14.02 -28.51
N GLY A 358 2.01 13.65 -27.42
CA GLY A 358 3.31 14.16 -27.00
C GLY A 358 3.26 15.52 -26.27
N SER A 359 2.08 16.13 -26.09
CA SER A 359 1.96 17.29 -25.20
C SER A 359 2.20 16.89 -23.74
N ARG A 360 2.45 17.87 -22.90
CA ARG A 360 2.65 17.66 -21.48
C ARG A 360 1.43 16.98 -20.83
N GLU A 361 0.24 17.49 -21.13
CA GLU A 361 -1.03 16.97 -20.61
C GLU A 361 -1.27 15.53 -21.05
N PHE A 362 -1.01 15.22 -22.33
CA PHE A 362 -1.09 13.86 -22.86
C PHE A 362 -0.17 12.92 -22.07
N ASN A 363 1.09 13.30 -21.89
CA ASN A 363 2.09 12.49 -21.20
C ASN A 363 1.73 12.29 -19.71
N GLU A 364 1.24 13.33 -19.04
CA GLU A 364 0.78 13.25 -17.64
C GLU A 364 -0.37 12.22 -17.46
N VAL A 365 -1.33 12.20 -18.38
CA VAL A 365 -2.42 11.21 -18.34
C VAL A 365 -1.91 9.80 -18.61
N MET A 366 -1.03 9.61 -19.58
CA MET A 366 -0.48 8.29 -19.90
C MET A 366 0.46 7.76 -18.80
N GLU A 367 1.20 8.63 -18.13
CA GLU A 367 1.98 8.26 -16.93
C GLU A 367 1.06 7.89 -15.74
N LEU A 368 -0.06 8.59 -15.60
CA LEU A 368 -1.07 8.21 -14.60
C LEU A 368 -1.65 6.84 -14.94
N ALA A 369 -1.97 6.57 -16.20
CA ALA A 369 -2.54 5.31 -16.66
C ALA A 369 -1.64 4.11 -16.27
N VAL A 370 -0.36 4.16 -16.61
CA VAL A 370 0.57 3.06 -16.26
C VAL A 370 0.82 2.95 -14.75
N ARG A 371 0.75 4.06 -14.01
CA ARG A 371 0.88 4.04 -12.55
C ARG A 371 -0.34 3.41 -11.88
N MET A 372 -1.54 3.62 -12.43
CA MET A 372 -2.79 3.03 -11.92
C MET A 372 -2.96 1.57 -12.33
N TYR A 373 -2.39 1.19 -13.47
CA TYR A 373 -2.47 -0.14 -14.06
C TYR A 373 -1.08 -0.70 -14.38
N PRO A 374 -0.22 -0.92 -13.36
CA PRO A 374 1.19 -1.26 -13.57
C PRO A 374 1.42 -2.63 -14.21
N GLU A 375 0.45 -3.54 -14.11
CA GLU A 375 0.53 -4.89 -14.68
C GLU A 375 -0.26 -5.04 -16.00
N ASP A 376 -0.92 -3.97 -16.46
CA ASP A 376 -1.66 -4.04 -17.72
C ASP A 376 -0.71 -3.91 -18.91
N GLU A 377 -0.74 -4.90 -19.79
CA GLU A 377 0.15 -5.01 -20.95
C GLU A 377 -0.03 -3.84 -21.92
N THR A 378 -1.27 -3.39 -22.17
CA THR A 378 -1.57 -2.28 -23.07
C THR A 378 -1.11 -0.94 -22.50
N ALA A 379 -1.30 -0.71 -21.20
CA ALA A 379 -0.80 0.48 -20.54
C ALA A 379 0.73 0.57 -20.62
N ASN A 380 1.42 -0.54 -20.33
CA ASN A 380 2.87 -0.62 -20.42
C ASN A 380 3.36 -0.47 -21.86
N LEU A 381 2.72 -1.13 -22.83
CA LEU A 381 3.08 -0.98 -24.25
C LEU A 381 2.95 0.47 -24.71
N ASN A 382 1.84 1.15 -24.39
CA ASN A 382 1.64 2.54 -24.75
C ASN A 382 2.67 3.47 -24.08
N ALA A 383 3.02 3.24 -22.83
CA ALA A 383 4.08 3.98 -22.14
C ALA A 383 5.44 3.77 -22.82
N ALA A 384 5.78 2.53 -23.21
CA ALA A 384 7.00 2.23 -23.96
C ALA A 384 7.02 2.94 -25.30
N ILE A 385 5.92 2.87 -26.06
CA ILE A 385 5.78 3.53 -27.38
C ILE A 385 6.02 5.04 -27.28
N ILE A 386 5.45 5.70 -26.27
CA ILE A 386 5.65 7.14 -26.04
C ILE A 386 7.13 7.45 -25.80
N ARG A 387 7.82 6.66 -24.97
CA ARG A 387 9.24 6.84 -24.68
C ARG A 387 10.10 6.63 -25.94
N LEU A 388 9.83 5.56 -26.69
CA LEU A 388 10.55 5.25 -27.94
C LEU A 388 10.34 6.34 -29.00
N ASN A 389 9.11 6.81 -29.20
CA ASN A 389 8.82 7.89 -30.15
C ASN A 389 9.53 9.20 -29.76
N ASN A 390 9.75 9.44 -28.46
CA ASN A 390 10.53 10.56 -27.96
C ASN A 390 12.05 10.33 -28.03
N GLY A 391 12.50 9.12 -28.44
CA GLY A 391 13.91 8.75 -28.51
C GLY A 391 14.54 8.37 -27.17
N ASP A 392 13.73 8.16 -26.13
CA ASP A 392 14.15 7.79 -24.78
C ASP A 392 14.05 6.27 -24.58
N ALA A 393 14.99 5.55 -25.22
CA ALA A 393 14.99 4.09 -25.22
C ALA A 393 15.20 3.51 -23.81
N GLU A 394 16.11 4.08 -23.02
CA GLU A 394 16.39 3.58 -21.66
C GLU A 394 15.14 3.65 -20.76
N ALA A 395 14.39 4.74 -20.85
CA ALA A 395 13.14 4.87 -20.09
C ALA A 395 12.00 3.97 -20.61
N ALA A 396 12.10 3.45 -21.85
CA ALA A 396 11.12 2.53 -22.41
C ALA A 396 11.28 1.10 -21.89
N LYS A 397 12.49 0.68 -21.53
CA LYS A 397 12.83 -0.71 -21.20
C LYS A 397 11.94 -1.32 -20.11
N PRO A 398 11.75 -0.72 -18.90
CA PRO A 398 10.94 -1.31 -17.83
C PRO A 398 9.48 -1.51 -18.23
N TYR A 399 8.97 -0.73 -19.17
CA TYR A 399 7.61 -0.88 -19.71
C TYR A 399 7.56 -1.99 -20.78
N LEU A 400 8.58 -2.12 -21.62
CA LEU A 400 8.68 -3.21 -22.59
C LEU A 400 8.72 -4.58 -21.92
N ASP A 401 9.36 -4.68 -20.76
CA ASP A 401 9.44 -5.92 -19.98
C ASP A 401 8.05 -6.39 -19.48
N ARG A 402 7.04 -5.49 -19.45
CA ARG A 402 5.66 -5.74 -19.03
C ARG A 402 4.61 -5.56 -20.13
N ALA A 403 5.05 -5.33 -21.37
CA ALA A 403 4.15 -5.03 -22.49
C ALA A 403 3.49 -6.27 -23.13
N GLY A 404 3.65 -7.45 -22.54
CA GLY A 404 3.15 -8.71 -23.10
C GLY A 404 3.84 -9.12 -24.39
N ASP A 405 3.23 -10.05 -25.13
CA ASP A 405 3.82 -10.71 -26.31
C ASP A 405 3.01 -10.43 -27.59
N SER A 406 2.38 -9.27 -27.70
CA SER A 406 1.66 -8.88 -28.91
C SER A 406 2.63 -8.54 -30.07
N LYS A 407 2.12 -8.53 -31.30
CA LYS A 407 2.91 -8.11 -32.49
C LYS A 407 3.40 -6.66 -32.35
N GLU A 408 2.62 -5.82 -31.71
CA GLU A 408 2.92 -4.43 -31.43
C GLU A 408 4.01 -4.30 -30.37
N ALA A 409 3.99 -5.16 -29.34
CA ALA A 409 5.06 -5.24 -28.35
C ALA A 409 6.38 -5.69 -29.00
N ASP A 410 6.34 -6.66 -29.91
CA ASP A 410 7.52 -7.08 -30.67
C ASP A 410 8.07 -5.97 -31.59
N ALA A 411 7.19 -5.21 -32.22
CA ALA A 411 7.58 -4.05 -33.01
C ALA A 411 8.26 -2.97 -32.13
N ALA A 412 7.73 -2.74 -30.93
CA ALA A 412 8.31 -1.81 -29.96
C ALA A 412 9.67 -2.30 -29.44
N ARG A 413 9.85 -3.60 -29.17
CA ARG A 413 11.15 -4.19 -28.81
C ARG A 413 12.19 -4.07 -29.92
N LYS A 414 11.80 -4.27 -31.19
CA LYS A 414 12.69 -4.04 -32.34
C LYS A 414 13.10 -2.57 -32.46
N ALA A 415 12.16 -1.63 -32.28
CA ALA A 415 12.48 -0.20 -32.28
C ALA A 415 13.42 0.16 -31.11
N TYR A 416 13.25 -0.42 -29.94
CA TYR A 416 14.16 -0.28 -28.81
C TYR A 416 15.58 -0.71 -29.19
N GLN A 417 15.73 -1.91 -29.78
CA GLN A 417 17.03 -2.43 -30.20
C GLN A 417 17.73 -1.46 -31.20
N VAL A 418 17.00 -0.94 -32.18
CA VAL A 418 17.55 0.02 -33.15
C VAL A 418 18.04 1.30 -32.47
N LEU A 419 17.31 1.79 -31.47
CA LEU A 419 17.65 3.03 -30.76
C LEU A 419 18.80 2.86 -29.74
N THR A 420 19.07 1.64 -29.27
CA THR A 420 20.14 1.35 -28.30
C THR A 420 21.45 0.94 -28.93
N ILE A 421 21.48 0.57 -30.23
CA ILE A 421 22.70 0.23 -30.99
C ILE A 421 23.40 1.51 -31.53
N GLN A 422 22.73 2.64 -31.49
CA GLN A 422 23.30 3.95 -31.90
C GLN A 422 23.93 4.67 -30.69
#